data_e25469c845f921582a42a7dddf725808
#
_entry.id   e25469c845f921582a42a7dddf725808
#
_cell.length_a   1.000
_cell.length_b   1.000
_cell.length_c   1.000
_cell.angle_alpha   90.00
_cell.angle_beta   90.00
_cell.angle_gamma   90.00
#
_symmetry.space_group_name_H-M   'P 1'
#
loop_
_entity.id
_entity.type
_entity.pdbx_description
1 polymer ?
#
loop_
_entity_poly.entity_id
_entity_poly.type
_entity_poly.pdbx_seq_one_letter_code
_entity_poly.pdbx_strand_id
1 'polypeptide(L)'
;MAVRVRIHPFLRKLTGGREFVEVQGETVGECLENLEAKFPGVKQQISDPEGKLVDPWEIYVNSVSSHPEGLAKPVQDGDELAIMALILGG
;
A
#
# COMPACT_ATOMS: atom_id res chain seq x y z
N MET A 1 11.09 5.52 9.40
CA MET A 1 11.66 4.79 8.26
C MET A 1 11.06 5.31 6.97
N ALA A 2 11.89 5.62 6.00
CA ALA A 2 11.41 6.10 4.70
C ALA A 2 11.16 4.89 3.80
N VAL A 3 9.93 4.77 3.33
CA VAL A 3 9.47 3.63 2.53
C VAL A 3 8.86 4.18 1.25
N ARG A 4 9.20 3.58 0.12
CA ARG A 4 8.65 3.96 -1.16
C ARG A 4 7.45 3.09 -1.48
N VAL A 5 6.32 3.72 -1.79
CA VAL A 5 5.09 3.02 -2.14
C VAL A 5 4.84 3.14 -3.63
N ARG A 6 4.74 2.00 -4.29
CA ARG A 6 4.39 1.97 -5.71
C ARG A 6 2.88 1.96 -5.84
N ILE A 7 2.36 2.93 -6.57
CA ILE A 7 0.91 3.16 -6.68
C ILE A 7 0.39 2.44 -7.92
N HIS A 8 -0.60 1.58 -7.73
CA HIS A 8 -1.24 0.88 -8.84
C HIS A 8 -1.90 1.89 -9.78
N PRO A 9 -1.89 1.63 -11.09
CA PRO A 9 -2.50 2.56 -12.06
C PRO A 9 -3.92 3.00 -11.75
N PHE A 10 -4.75 2.11 -11.16
CA PHE A 10 -6.13 2.45 -10.79
C PHE A 10 -6.20 3.53 -9.72
N LEU A 11 -5.13 3.73 -8.96
CA LEU A 11 -5.11 4.67 -7.85
C LEU A 11 -4.35 5.96 -8.15
N ARG A 12 -3.70 6.05 -9.31
CA ARG A 12 -2.81 7.18 -9.60
C ARG A 12 -3.53 8.52 -9.69
N LYS A 13 -4.80 8.52 -10.07
CA LYS A 13 -5.56 9.77 -10.07
C LYS A 13 -5.73 10.34 -8.67
N LEU A 14 -5.67 9.48 -7.65
CA LEU A 14 -5.75 9.92 -6.25
C LEU A 14 -4.41 10.47 -5.75
N THR A 15 -3.32 10.16 -6.44
CA THR A 15 -1.98 10.61 -6.06
C THR A 15 -1.40 11.63 -7.03
N GLY A 16 -2.27 12.30 -7.79
CA GLY A 16 -1.82 13.30 -8.77
C GLY A 16 -1.02 12.72 -9.91
N GLY A 17 -1.26 11.46 -10.26
CA GLY A 17 -0.56 10.78 -11.34
C GLY A 17 0.77 10.17 -10.92
N ARG A 18 1.11 10.17 -9.64
CA ARG A 18 2.39 9.65 -9.17
C ARG A 18 2.41 8.13 -9.18
N GLU A 19 3.47 7.58 -9.72
CA GLU A 19 3.72 6.13 -9.70
C GLU A 19 4.31 5.70 -8.36
N PHE A 20 5.13 6.55 -7.76
CA PHE A 20 5.79 6.27 -6.48
C PHE A 20 5.55 7.42 -5.52
N VAL A 21 5.34 7.08 -4.24
CA VAL A 21 5.19 8.07 -3.18
C VAL A 21 6.05 7.61 -2.00
N GLU A 22 6.87 8.50 -1.47
CA GLU A 22 7.65 8.19 -0.28
C GLU A 22 6.83 8.50 0.97
N VAL A 23 6.80 7.58 1.92
CA VAL A 23 6.10 7.75 3.19
C VAL A 23 7.00 7.29 4.33
N GLN A 24 6.65 7.67 5.54
CA GLN A 24 7.29 7.17 6.75
C GLN A 24 6.44 6.04 7.33
N GLY A 25 7.08 5.12 8.03
CA GLY A 25 6.35 4.06 8.71
C GLY A 25 7.26 2.92 9.14
N GLU A 26 6.82 2.17 10.16
CA GLU A 26 7.54 1.01 10.67
C GLU A 26 6.83 -0.30 10.36
N THR A 27 5.59 -0.21 9.88
CA THR A 27 4.81 -1.37 9.42
C THR A 27 4.09 -1.00 8.14
N VAL A 28 3.62 -2.02 7.42
CA VAL A 28 2.80 -1.81 6.21
C VAL A 28 1.61 -0.92 6.54
N GLY A 29 0.90 -1.21 7.65
CA GLY A 29 -0.27 -0.44 8.05
C GLY A 29 0.05 1.01 8.33
N GLU A 30 1.16 1.28 9.02
CA GLU A 30 1.58 2.64 9.31
C GLU A 30 1.90 3.42 8.04
N CYS A 31 2.56 2.75 7.08
CA CYS A 31 2.84 3.35 5.79
C CYS A 31 1.55 3.71 5.06
N LEU A 32 0.54 2.84 5.10
CA LEU A 32 -0.75 3.13 4.47
C LEU A 32 -1.47 4.29 5.16
N GLU A 33 -1.39 4.37 6.49
CA GLU A 33 -1.96 5.50 7.23
C GLU A 33 -1.33 6.82 6.78
N ASN A 34 -0.02 6.83 6.66
CA ASN A 34 0.71 8.03 6.25
C ASN A 34 0.47 8.36 4.78
N LEU A 35 0.30 7.34 3.94
CA LEU A 35 -0.07 7.54 2.55
C LEU A 35 -1.45 8.18 2.45
N GLU A 36 -2.40 7.70 3.26
CA GLU A 36 -3.75 8.26 3.29
C GLU A 36 -3.74 9.72 3.74
N ALA A 37 -2.86 10.06 4.68
CA ALA A 37 -2.73 11.45 5.14
C ALA A 37 -2.26 12.37 4.02
N LYS A 38 -1.41 11.86 3.12
CA LYS A 38 -0.93 12.65 1.99
C LYS A 38 -1.92 12.69 0.83
N PHE A 39 -2.58 11.57 0.57
CA PHE A 39 -3.49 11.42 -0.56
C PHE A 39 -4.76 10.72 -0.10
N PRO A 40 -5.71 11.50 0.45
CA PRO A 40 -6.97 10.92 0.96
C PRO A 40 -7.72 10.14 -0.12
N GLY A 41 -8.26 8.99 0.29
CA GLY A 41 -9.03 8.12 -0.60
C GLY A 41 -8.30 6.86 -1.02
N VAL A 42 -6.96 6.84 -0.97
CA VAL A 42 -6.20 5.66 -1.38
C VAL A 42 -6.52 4.47 -0.48
N LYS A 43 -6.45 4.67 0.83
CA LYS A 43 -6.70 3.59 1.78
C LYS A 43 -8.13 3.07 1.68
N GLN A 44 -9.08 3.96 1.46
CA GLN A 44 -10.49 3.58 1.33
C GLN A 44 -10.74 2.68 0.12
N GLN A 45 -9.96 2.85 -0.95
CA GLN A 45 -10.13 2.04 -2.14
C GLN A 45 -9.64 0.61 -1.96
N ILE A 46 -8.72 0.37 -1.05
CA ILE A 46 -8.05 -0.92 -0.94
C ILE A 46 -8.36 -1.65 0.36
N SER A 47 -9.08 -1.03 1.28
CA SER A 47 -9.37 -1.65 2.58
C SER A 47 -10.80 -1.42 3.01
N ASP A 48 -11.26 -2.24 3.97
CA ASP A 48 -12.59 -2.11 4.55
C ASP A 48 -12.56 -1.12 5.71
N PRO A 49 -13.75 -0.80 6.31
CA PRO A 49 -13.79 0.14 7.44
C PRO A 49 -12.95 -0.28 8.65
N GLU A 50 -12.62 -1.58 8.77
CA GLU A 50 -11.79 -2.08 9.84
C GLU A 50 -10.31 -2.03 9.52
N GLY A 51 -9.96 -1.59 8.32
CA GLY A 51 -8.58 -1.43 7.89
C GLY A 51 -7.96 -2.66 7.25
N LYS A 52 -8.75 -3.70 7.02
CA LYS A 52 -8.25 -4.91 6.34
C LYS A 52 -8.27 -4.71 4.84
N LEU A 53 -7.24 -5.22 4.17
CA LEU A 53 -7.23 -5.20 2.70
C LEU A 53 -8.38 -6.04 2.17
N VAL A 54 -9.02 -5.54 1.10
CA VAL A 54 -10.12 -6.24 0.44
C VAL A 54 -9.68 -6.68 -0.95
N ASP A 55 -10.24 -7.80 -1.42
CA ASP A 55 -9.97 -8.27 -2.77
C ASP A 55 -10.33 -7.19 -3.78
N PRO A 56 -9.59 -7.04 -4.84
CA PRO A 56 -8.43 -7.86 -5.26
C PRO A 56 -7.08 -7.31 -4.77
N TRP A 57 -7.08 -6.41 -3.80
CA TRP A 57 -5.88 -5.68 -3.40
C TRP A 57 -4.96 -6.50 -2.50
N GLU A 58 -3.66 -6.35 -2.71
CA GLU A 58 -2.62 -7.00 -1.95
C GLU A 58 -1.44 -6.05 -1.83
N ILE A 59 -0.67 -6.16 -0.75
CA ILE A 59 0.54 -5.37 -0.56
C ILE A 59 1.73 -6.31 -0.60
N TYR A 60 2.73 -5.98 -1.41
CA TYR A 60 4.00 -6.69 -1.48
C TYR A 60 5.09 -5.81 -0.89
N VAL A 61 5.97 -6.41 -0.12
CA VAL A 61 7.15 -5.74 0.45
C VAL A 61 8.36 -6.30 -0.25
N ASN A 62 9.06 -5.45 -1.00
CA ASN A 62 10.23 -5.87 -1.79
C ASN A 62 9.93 -7.10 -2.63
N SER A 63 8.77 -7.08 -3.30
CA SER A 63 8.30 -8.14 -4.21
C SER A 63 7.85 -9.42 -3.53
N VAL A 64 7.72 -9.42 -2.20
CA VAL A 64 7.25 -10.58 -1.43
C VAL A 64 5.92 -10.22 -0.78
N SER A 65 4.92 -11.10 -0.90
CA SER A 65 3.61 -10.87 -0.30
C SER A 65 3.74 -10.53 1.19
N SER A 66 2.90 -9.62 1.65
CA SER A 66 2.86 -9.27 3.08
C SER A 66 2.20 -10.34 3.94
N HIS A 67 1.58 -11.35 3.34
CA HIS A 67 1.02 -12.46 4.09
C HIS A 67 2.10 -13.24 4.85
N PRO A 68 1.80 -13.77 6.04
CA PRO A 68 0.50 -13.70 6.72
C PRO A 68 0.31 -12.46 7.59
N GLU A 69 1.36 -11.69 7.82
CA GLU A 69 1.29 -10.55 8.76
C GLU A 69 0.38 -9.43 8.27
N GLY A 70 0.28 -9.25 6.95
CA GLY A 70 -0.54 -8.20 6.39
C GLY A 70 -0.09 -6.82 6.84
N LEU A 71 -1.01 -6.05 7.39
CA LEU A 71 -0.72 -4.68 7.84
C LEU A 71 0.27 -4.62 8.99
N ALA A 72 0.41 -5.70 9.75
CA ALA A 72 1.35 -5.76 10.87
C ALA A 72 2.78 -6.06 10.45
N LYS A 73 3.01 -6.39 9.18
CA LYS A 73 4.34 -6.73 8.70
C LYS A 73 5.29 -5.55 8.88
N PRO A 74 6.44 -5.74 9.55
CA PRO A 74 7.40 -4.66 9.72
C PRO A 74 8.09 -4.31 8.41
N VAL A 75 8.46 -3.05 8.29
CA VAL A 75 9.24 -2.55 7.15
C VAL A 75 10.45 -1.80 7.66
N GLN A 76 11.44 -1.65 6.81
CA GLN A 76 12.69 -0.98 7.14
C GLN A 76 12.94 0.17 6.17
N ASP A 77 13.86 1.05 6.55
CA ASP A 77 14.25 2.16 5.71
C ASP A 77 14.73 1.65 4.34
N GLY A 78 14.23 2.25 3.28
CA GLY A 78 14.58 1.85 1.93
C GLY A 78 13.72 0.76 1.33
N ASP A 79 12.81 0.17 2.11
CA ASP A 79 11.90 -0.85 1.58
C ASP A 79 10.94 -0.26 0.55
N GLU A 80 10.48 -1.10 -0.34
CA GLU A 80 9.46 -0.71 -1.32
C GLU A 80 8.19 -1.53 -1.08
N LEU A 81 7.08 -0.83 -0.94
CA LEU A 81 5.75 -1.44 -0.91
C LEU A 81 5.12 -1.30 -2.28
N ALA A 82 4.49 -2.36 -2.75
CA ALA A 82 3.74 -2.30 -3.99
C ALA A 82 2.28 -2.62 -3.69
N ILE A 83 1.40 -1.70 -4.06
CA ILE A 83 -0.04 -1.93 -3.98
C ILE A 83 -0.44 -2.61 -5.29
N MET A 84 -0.87 -3.86 -5.19
CA MET A 84 -1.17 -4.70 -6.34
C MET A 84 -2.63 -5.10 -6.34
N ALA A 85 -3.18 -5.24 -7.54
CA ALA A 85 -4.53 -5.79 -7.72
C ALA A 85 -4.38 -7.18 -8.32
N LEU A 86 -4.70 -8.20 -7.54
CA LEU A 86 -4.61 -9.59 -8.01
C LEU A 86 -5.92 -9.97 -8.68
N ILE A 87 -5.98 -9.76 -9.97
CA ILE A 87 -7.18 -10.07 -10.76
C ILE A 87 -7.03 -11.45 -11.34
N LEU A 88 -7.84 -12.38 -10.87
CA LEU A 88 -7.80 -13.76 -11.31
C LEU A 88 -8.71 -13.97 -12.51
N GLY A 89 -8.34 -14.93 -13.34
CA GLY A 89 -9.18 -15.40 -14.38
C GLY A 89 -9.36 -14.44 -15.52
N GLY A 90 -8.36 -13.75 -15.76
CA GLY A 90 -8.43 -12.80 -16.87
C GLY A 90 -9.25 -13.30 -17.99
#